data_4744f62e7596aae6b3830163fa0342bb
#
_entry.id   4744f62e7596aae6b3830163fa0342bb
#
_cell.length_a   1.000
_cell.length_b   1.000
_cell.length_c   1.000
_cell.angle_alpha   90.00
_cell.angle_beta   90.00
_cell.angle_gamma   90.00
#
_symmetry.space_group_name_H-M   'P 1'
#
loop_
_entity.id
_entity.type
_entity.pdbx_description
1 polymer ?
#
loop_
_entity_poly.entity_id
_entity_poly.type
_entity_poly.pdbx_seq_one_letter_code
_entity_poly.pdbx_strand_id
1 'polypeptide(L)'
;MTINQASELSIGVSSETGTLQRLLIHSPDRGLGKVVPSKAQDWLFEDIVHLDTMRRKEYDYYVKLLLYFLDPDKIKGKIADINDDPTRSFFIPGTEKYFASDRVVDIQRLLGEILEDPGTRTKLTAAICGIERCSYQIQEELGTFDAHELARIFISGSCSDQRMLFAPLPNLIFTRDIGIVINDHILLNKPAKAARTRESILAQFVFFYHPMFTHIRGNLIEIPENERHFLLPDDEKASDYQRCTLEGGDVMMVAPGHLLIGCSERTSIYAAQQVMKILFDKNVVQKITIIKIPKKRDYMHIDTIFTQVKKDVWVLLGSLARLGDEARKKDVLHFFAPADANKEFKILQFEKGKEQQPIEIENLEDLLTAISRKDLGVKGPVRFIYSGGNEFPYGEREQWTDSCNLLALRDGVVIGYDRNDKTLEAFKKEGFKIISARKLLEKFEYEDLSPENLTDTFITLPSAELSRARGGSHCMSMPLLREALIRES
;
A
#
# COMPACT_ATOMS: atom_id res chain seq x y z
N MET A 1 -19.82 10.96 29.67
CA MET A 1 -19.43 11.93 28.63
C MET A 1 -20.14 11.54 27.35
N THR A 2 -20.99 12.42 26.86
CA THR A 2 -21.84 12.24 25.68
C THR A 2 -20.97 11.99 24.46
N ILE A 3 -21.20 10.87 23.80
CA ILE A 3 -20.63 10.53 22.48
C ILE A 3 -21.11 11.61 21.51
N ASN A 4 -20.27 12.62 21.30
CA ASN A 4 -20.46 13.60 20.25
C ASN A 4 -20.38 12.87 18.91
N GLN A 5 -21.40 13.08 18.09
CA GLN A 5 -21.57 12.66 16.71
C GLN A 5 -20.21 12.57 16.01
N ALA A 6 -19.66 11.35 15.94
CA ALA A 6 -18.65 11.04 14.94
C ALA A 6 -19.32 11.36 13.60
N SER A 7 -18.88 12.41 12.93
CA SER A 7 -19.26 12.67 11.55
C SER A 7 -19.11 11.35 10.80
N GLU A 8 -20.18 10.91 10.14
CA GLU A 8 -20.16 9.71 9.29
C GLU A 8 -19.03 9.87 8.28
N LEU A 9 -17.90 9.26 8.62
CA LEU A 9 -16.67 9.38 7.83
C LEU A 9 -16.82 8.45 6.63
N SER A 10 -17.26 8.99 5.51
CA SER A 10 -17.43 8.23 4.27
C SER A 10 -16.13 7.52 3.88
N ILE A 11 -16.26 6.31 3.35
CA ILE A 11 -15.17 5.53 2.73
C ILE A 11 -15.49 5.44 1.25
N GLY A 12 -14.48 5.68 0.41
CA GLY A 12 -14.68 5.60 -1.02
C GLY A 12 -13.44 5.88 -1.84
N VAL A 13 -13.05 4.91 -2.68
CA VAL A 13 -11.95 5.06 -3.62
C VAL A 13 -12.39 4.55 -4.98
N SER A 14 -12.48 5.44 -5.96
CA SER A 14 -12.87 5.12 -7.33
C SER A 14 -11.76 5.35 -8.36
N SER A 15 -10.58 5.81 -7.91
CA SER A 15 -9.40 6.02 -8.76
C SER A 15 -8.14 6.18 -7.91
N GLU A 16 -6.96 6.00 -8.53
CA GLU A 16 -5.67 6.24 -7.85
C GLU A 16 -5.30 7.74 -7.82
N THR A 17 -5.83 8.58 -8.71
CA THR A 17 -5.44 10.00 -8.85
C THR A 17 -6.48 11.01 -8.36
N GLY A 18 -7.66 10.58 -7.92
CA GLY A 18 -8.60 11.46 -7.22
C GLY A 18 -7.97 12.08 -5.98
N THR A 19 -8.30 13.33 -5.65
CA THR A 19 -7.74 14.02 -4.48
C THR A 19 -7.89 13.17 -3.22
N LEU A 20 -6.79 12.86 -2.59
CA LEU A 20 -6.76 12.07 -1.36
C LEU A 20 -7.36 12.90 -0.21
N GLN A 21 -8.31 12.32 0.52
CA GLN A 21 -8.99 12.98 1.63
C GLN A 21 -8.79 12.26 2.97
N ARG A 22 -8.55 10.94 2.90
CA ARG A 22 -8.28 10.10 4.07
C ARG A 22 -7.46 8.88 3.68
N LEU A 23 -6.53 8.48 4.56
CA LEU A 23 -5.77 7.24 4.40
C LEU A 23 -5.43 6.62 5.75
N LEU A 24 -5.17 5.32 5.72
CA LEU A 24 -4.62 4.55 6.81
C LEU A 24 -3.11 4.39 6.61
N ILE A 25 -2.35 4.61 7.67
CA ILE A 25 -0.89 4.45 7.74
C ILE A 25 -0.49 3.63 8.97
N HIS A 26 0.78 3.29 9.07
CA HIS A 26 1.42 2.82 10.29
C HIS A 26 2.82 3.40 10.42
N SER A 27 3.07 4.12 11.50
CA SER A 27 4.40 4.67 11.78
C SER A 27 5.38 3.55 12.20
N PRO A 28 6.64 3.57 11.71
CA PRO A 28 7.62 2.56 12.09
C PRO A 28 7.72 2.39 13.60
N ASP A 29 7.45 1.20 14.10
CA ASP A 29 7.46 0.87 15.52
C ASP A 29 8.80 0.26 15.99
N ARG A 30 8.90 -0.06 17.27
CA ARG A 30 10.14 -0.62 17.86
C ARG A 30 10.48 -2.02 17.34
N GLY A 31 9.53 -2.73 16.73
CA GLY A 31 9.75 -4.06 16.17
C GLY A 31 10.68 -4.05 14.95
N LEU A 32 10.63 -2.98 14.12
CA LEU A 32 11.53 -2.85 12.99
C LEU A 32 13.01 -2.80 13.42
N GLY A 33 13.31 -2.20 14.56
CA GLY A 33 14.67 -2.18 15.11
C GLY A 33 15.15 -3.51 15.70
N LYS A 34 14.29 -4.56 15.70
CA LYS A 34 14.58 -5.88 16.24
C LYS A 34 14.68 -6.98 15.18
N VAL A 35 14.58 -6.61 13.93
CA VAL A 35 14.82 -7.54 12.81
C VAL A 35 16.29 -7.94 12.82
N VAL A 36 16.57 -9.25 12.80
CA VAL A 36 17.92 -9.81 12.77
C VAL A 36 18.19 -10.46 11.42
N PRO A 37 19.46 -10.47 10.93
CA PRO A 37 19.78 -10.97 9.59
C PRO A 37 19.32 -12.41 9.34
N SER A 38 19.42 -13.27 10.35
CA SER A 38 19.03 -14.68 10.26
C SER A 38 17.53 -14.91 10.12
N LYS A 39 16.71 -13.88 10.34
CA LYS A 39 15.24 -13.93 10.29
C LYS A 39 14.63 -12.90 9.33
N ALA A 40 15.42 -12.05 8.70
CA ALA A 40 14.92 -11.02 7.82
C ALA A 40 14.03 -11.60 6.71
N GLN A 41 14.45 -12.67 6.06
CA GLN A 41 13.65 -13.33 5.02
C GLN A 41 12.40 -14.04 5.57
N ASP A 42 12.51 -14.69 6.74
CA ASP A 42 11.38 -15.35 7.39
C ASP A 42 10.30 -14.34 7.78
N TRP A 43 10.70 -13.14 8.19
CA TRP A 43 9.81 -12.04 8.55
C TRP A 43 9.48 -11.12 7.37
N LEU A 44 9.93 -11.50 6.16
CA LEU A 44 9.67 -10.81 4.90
C LEU A 44 10.18 -9.35 4.87
N PHE A 45 11.23 -9.06 5.60
CA PHE A 45 11.86 -7.75 5.61
C PHE A 45 13.26 -7.83 4.98
N GLU A 46 13.52 -7.05 3.94
CA GLU A 46 14.66 -7.27 3.06
C GLU A 46 16.02 -7.06 3.73
N ASP A 47 16.13 -6.06 4.61
CA ASP A 47 17.40 -5.66 5.19
C ASP A 47 17.21 -5.08 6.60
N ILE A 48 18.31 -4.90 7.32
CA ILE A 48 18.32 -4.26 8.63
C ILE A 48 18.33 -2.75 8.44
N VAL A 49 17.45 -2.06 9.15
CA VAL A 49 17.30 -0.61 9.11
C VAL A 49 17.77 0.06 10.39
N HIS A 50 18.27 1.27 10.27
CA HIS A 50 18.53 2.12 11.43
C HIS A 50 17.24 2.86 11.80
N LEU A 51 16.51 2.33 12.77
CA LEU A 51 15.15 2.72 13.11
C LEU A 51 14.98 4.22 13.40
N ASP A 52 15.90 4.85 14.14
CA ASP A 52 15.79 6.27 14.46
C ASP A 52 15.96 7.18 13.23
N THR A 53 16.85 6.80 12.32
CA THR A 53 17.00 7.50 11.03
C THR A 53 15.74 7.32 10.18
N MET A 54 15.25 6.08 10.03
CA MET A 54 14.03 5.79 9.29
C MET A 54 12.83 6.61 9.81
N ARG A 55 12.69 6.71 11.13
CA ARG A 55 11.63 7.51 11.75
C ARG A 55 11.83 9.00 11.52
N ARG A 56 12.88 9.59 12.14
CA ARG A 56 13.05 11.04 12.24
C ARG A 56 13.43 11.74 10.97
N LYS A 57 14.26 11.06 10.14
CA LYS A 57 14.83 11.70 8.95
C LYS A 57 14.08 11.34 7.66
N GLU A 58 13.14 10.37 7.72
CA GLU A 58 12.44 9.88 6.54
C GLU A 58 10.92 9.81 6.76
N TYR A 59 10.42 8.87 7.55
CA TYR A 59 8.98 8.63 7.70
C TYR A 59 8.22 9.80 8.35
N ASP A 60 8.82 10.49 9.31
CA ASP A 60 8.18 11.65 9.94
C ASP A 60 7.93 12.80 8.93
N TYR A 61 8.77 12.92 7.87
CA TYR A 61 8.50 13.84 6.76
C TYR A 61 7.26 13.41 5.95
N TYR A 62 7.09 12.10 5.75
CA TYR A 62 5.92 11.57 5.07
C TYR A 62 4.63 11.91 5.83
N VAL A 63 4.58 11.64 7.14
CA VAL A 63 3.42 11.97 7.97
C VAL A 63 3.15 13.47 8.00
N LYS A 64 4.19 14.30 8.14
CA LYS A 64 4.04 15.77 8.12
C LYS A 64 3.44 16.25 6.80
N LEU A 65 3.91 15.73 5.66
CA LEU A 65 3.33 16.05 4.35
C LEU A 65 1.86 15.65 4.29
N LEU A 66 1.54 14.43 4.67
CA LEU A 66 0.15 13.96 4.69
C LEU A 66 -0.76 14.85 5.55
N LEU A 67 -0.30 15.27 6.72
CA LEU A 67 -1.05 16.18 7.57
C LEU A 67 -1.26 17.56 6.91
N TYR A 68 -0.24 18.13 6.25
CA TYR A 68 -0.42 19.39 5.53
C TYR A 68 -1.43 19.29 4.40
N PHE A 69 -1.47 18.17 3.69
CA PHE A 69 -2.41 17.95 2.58
C PHE A 69 -3.83 17.61 3.05
N LEU A 70 -3.99 16.89 4.16
CA LEU A 70 -5.28 16.32 4.55
C LEU A 70 -5.87 16.96 5.81
N ASP A 71 -5.05 17.37 6.77
CA ASP A 71 -5.49 17.86 8.07
C ASP A 71 -4.51 18.91 8.63
N PRO A 72 -4.37 20.07 7.93
CA PRO A 72 -3.36 21.09 8.28
C PRO A 72 -3.50 21.65 9.69
N ASP A 73 -4.70 21.67 10.29
CA ASP A 73 -4.93 22.15 11.65
C ASP A 73 -4.16 21.36 12.72
N LYS A 74 -3.81 20.12 12.40
CA LYS A 74 -3.05 19.25 13.30
C LYS A 74 -1.57 19.63 13.37
N ILE A 75 -1.00 20.27 12.34
CA ILE A 75 0.44 20.44 12.18
C ILE A 75 0.88 21.91 11.99
N LYS A 76 0.10 22.74 11.30
CA LYS A 76 0.48 24.12 10.95
C LYS A 76 0.83 24.92 12.19
N GLY A 77 1.97 25.61 12.18
CA GLY A 77 2.49 26.38 13.32
C GLY A 77 3.19 25.55 14.39
N LYS A 78 3.38 24.22 14.20
CA LYS A 78 3.94 23.31 15.20
C LYS A 78 5.23 22.61 14.76
N ILE A 79 5.70 22.84 13.53
CA ILE A 79 6.85 22.11 12.96
C ILE A 79 8.10 22.24 13.81
N ALA A 80 8.39 23.42 14.36
CA ALA A 80 9.55 23.64 15.21
C ALA A 80 9.49 22.76 16.47
N ASP A 81 8.38 22.82 17.20
CA ASP A 81 8.17 22.05 18.44
C ASP A 81 8.22 20.53 18.18
N ILE A 82 7.65 20.09 17.04
CA ILE A 82 7.67 18.67 16.64
C ILE A 82 9.10 18.20 16.34
N ASN A 83 9.90 19.04 15.69
CA ASN A 83 11.30 18.70 15.34
C ASN A 83 12.20 18.67 16.58
N ASP A 84 11.94 19.52 17.56
CA ASP A 84 12.73 19.65 18.78
C ASP A 84 12.35 18.60 19.85
N ASP A 85 11.24 17.86 19.67
CA ASP A 85 10.82 16.80 20.61
C ASP A 85 11.70 15.55 20.48
N PRO A 86 12.57 15.25 21.47
CA PRO A 86 13.41 14.07 21.46
C PRO A 86 12.61 12.75 21.60
N THR A 87 11.39 12.81 22.13
CA THR A 87 10.55 11.63 22.40
C THR A 87 9.71 11.21 21.20
N ARG A 88 9.56 12.08 20.17
CA ARG A 88 8.63 11.84 19.03
C ARG A 88 7.17 11.67 19.47
N SER A 89 6.78 12.23 20.61
CA SER A 89 5.43 12.03 21.17
C SER A 89 4.32 12.41 20.20
N PHE A 90 4.56 13.37 19.30
CA PHE A 90 3.62 13.75 18.23
C PHE A 90 3.23 12.59 17.31
N PHE A 91 4.11 11.61 17.10
CA PHE A 91 3.88 10.48 16.20
C PHE A 91 3.51 9.17 16.92
N ILE A 92 3.37 9.17 18.23
CA ILE A 92 3.14 7.95 19.03
C ILE A 92 1.70 7.93 19.54
N PRO A 93 0.83 7.04 19.04
CA PRO A 93 -0.53 6.89 19.54
C PRO A 93 -0.58 6.61 21.04
N GLY A 94 -1.54 7.23 21.73
CA GLY A 94 -1.70 7.11 23.19
C GLY A 94 -0.88 8.12 24.00
N THR A 95 -0.06 8.98 23.37
CA THR A 95 0.59 10.11 24.05
C THR A 95 -0.26 11.37 23.98
N GLU A 96 -0.10 12.28 24.93
CA GLU A 96 -0.86 13.54 25.02
C GLU A 96 -0.66 14.41 23.77
N LYS A 97 0.54 14.43 23.20
CA LYS A 97 0.90 15.27 22.04
C LYS A 97 0.61 14.61 20.69
N TYR A 98 0.04 13.41 20.68
CA TYR A 98 -0.23 12.69 19.43
C TYR A 98 -1.13 13.51 18.50
N PHE A 99 -0.84 13.52 17.19
CA PHE A 99 -1.56 14.34 16.21
C PHE A 99 -3.05 13.97 16.02
N ALA A 100 -3.47 12.79 16.41
CA ALA A 100 -4.86 12.31 16.49
C ALA A 100 -5.77 12.82 15.35
N SER A 101 -5.35 12.59 14.11
CA SER A 101 -6.11 12.95 12.92
C SER A 101 -7.07 11.84 12.50
N ASP A 102 -8.29 12.20 12.07
CA ASP A 102 -9.25 11.28 11.47
C ASP A 102 -9.10 11.22 9.92
N ARG A 103 -8.17 11.98 9.36
CA ARG A 103 -7.83 11.99 7.93
C ARG A 103 -6.52 11.27 7.65
N VAL A 104 -5.53 11.42 8.52
CA VAL A 104 -4.28 10.65 8.53
C VAL A 104 -4.36 9.70 9.71
N VAL A 105 -4.83 8.48 9.47
CA VAL A 105 -5.21 7.53 10.51
C VAL A 105 -4.09 6.50 10.69
N ASP A 106 -3.57 6.36 11.91
CA ASP A 106 -2.61 5.29 12.23
C ASP A 106 -3.36 4.04 12.73
N ILE A 107 -3.08 2.88 12.14
CA ILE A 107 -3.72 1.62 12.55
C ILE A 107 -3.44 1.26 13.99
N GLN A 108 -2.26 1.62 14.54
CA GLN A 108 -1.93 1.39 15.94
C GLN A 108 -2.86 2.19 16.88
N ARG A 109 -3.27 3.41 16.48
CA ARG A 109 -4.27 4.19 17.23
C ARG A 109 -5.60 3.43 17.26
N LEU A 110 -6.11 3.03 16.09
CA LEU A 110 -7.39 2.33 16.01
C LEU A 110 -7.38 1.03 16.78
N LEU A 111 -6.26 0.31 16.74
CA LEU A 111 -6.06 -0.90 17.50
C LEU A 111 -6.12 -0.65 19.02
N GLY A 112 -5.44 0.41 19.50
CA GLY A 112 -5.52 0.82 20.91
C GLY A 112 -6.96 1.14 21.33
N GLU A 113 -7.69 1.91 20.51
CA GLU A 113 -9.06 2.32 20.78
C GLU A 113 -10.03 1.12 20.85
N ILE A 114 -9.91 0.10 20.01
CA ILE A 114 -10.76 -1.12 20.12
C ILE A 114 -10.39 -2.02 21.29
N LEU A 115 -9.15 -1.96 21.75
CA LEU A 115 -8.69 -2.74 22.91
C LEU A 115 -9.13 -2.16 24.26
N GLU A 116 -9.73 -0.97 24.27
CA GLU A 116 -10.40 -0.42 25.46
C GLU A 116 -11.69 -1.19 25.80
N ASP A 117 -12.33 -1.81 24.79
CA ASP A 117 -13.48 -2.69 25.02
C ASP A 117 -13.00 -4.06 25.54
N PRO A 118 -13.41 -4.46 26.76
CA PRO A 118 -12.96 -5.72 27.36
C PRO A 118 -13.29 -6.97 26.54
N GLY A 119 -14.44 -6.96 25.84
CA GLY A 119 -14.87 -8.08 25.01
C GLY A 119 -13.99 -8.27 23.78
N THR A 120 -13.72 -7.21 23.05
CA THR A 120 -12.82 -7.18 21.88
C THR A 120 -11.38 -7.50 22.29
N ARG A 121 -10.93 -6.92 23.39
CA ARG A 121 -9.61 -7.19 23.99
C ARG A 121 -9.40 -8.68 24.28
N THR A 122 -10.34 -9.31 24.96
CA THR A 122 -10.26 -10.74 25.29
C THR A 122 -10.20 -11.60 24.03
N LYS A 123 -11.08 -11.33 23.05
CA LYS A 123 -11.14 -12.08 21.79
C LYS A 123 -9.83 -11.96 21.01
N LEU A 124 -9.33 -10.72 20.83
CA LEU A 124 -8.13 -10.47 20.05
C LEU A 124 -6.89 -11.06 20.73
N THR A 125 -6.75 -10.89 22.06
CA THR A 125 -5.65 -11.49 22.82
C THR A 125 -5.63 -13.01 22.70
N ALA A 126 -6.80 -13.66 22.82
CA ALA A 126 -6.90 -15.11 22.65
C ALA A 126 -6.53 -15.56 21.23
N ALA A 127 -6.99 -14.83 20.20
CA ALA A 127 -6.65 -15.13 18.81
C ALA A 127 -5.15 -15.04 18.56
N ILE A 128 -4.50 -13.95 19.01
CA ILE A 128 -3.06 -13.75 18.86
C ILE A 128 -2.27 -14.81 19.64
N CYS A 129 -2.63 -15.08 20.89
CA CYS A 129 -1.97 -16.11 21.69
C CYS A 129 -2.07 -17.49 21.04
N GLY A 130 -3.20 -17.80 20.39
CA GLY A 130 -3.41 -19.03 19.65
C GLY A 130 -2.45 -19.19 18.46
N ILE A 131 -2.35 -18.16 17.60
CA ILE A 131 -1.49 -18.21 16.42
C ILE A 131 0.01 -18.14 16.76
N GLU A 132 0.37 -17.36 17.80
CA GLU A 132 1.76 -17.22 18.27
C GLU A 132 2.17 -18.35 19.25
N ARG A 133 1.27 -19.27 19.54
CA ARG A 133 1.49 -20.41 20.47
C ARG A 133 2.00 -19.97 21.83
N CYS A 134 1.43 -18.87 22.35
CA CYS A 134 1.78 -18.35 23.66
C CYS A 134 1.36 -19.32 24.78
N SER A 135 2.14 -19.36 25.87
CA SER A 135 1.70 -20.04 27.08
C SER A 135 0.54 -19.29 27.76
N TYR A 136 -0.26 -19.97 28.54
CA TYR A 136 -1.34 -19.34 29.33
C TYR A 136 -0.81 -18.20 30.24
N GLN A 137 0.38 -18.36 30.81
CA GLN A 137 1.02 -17.31 31.58
C GLN A 137 1.30 -16.03 30.79
N ILE A 138 1.74 -16.15 29.53
CA ILE A 138 1.92 -15.00 28.64
C ILE A 138 0.57 -14.35 28.32
N GLN A 139 -0.46 -15.15 28.11
CA GLN A 139 -1.80 -14.62 27.86
C GLN A 139 -2.35 -13.81 29.05
N GLU A 140 -2.16 -14.29 30.25
CA GLU A 140 -2.52 -13.56 31.50
C GLU A 140 -1.72 -12.26 31.63
N GLU A 141 -0.41 -12.31 31.37
CA GLU A 141 0.46 -11.13 31.39
C GLU A 141 -0.01 -10.07 30.39
N LEU A 142 -0.33 -10.46 29.15
CA LEU A 142 -0.87 -9.57 28.13
C LEU A 142 -2.17 -8.89 28.59
N GLY A 143 -2.97 -9.55 29.40
CA GLY A 143 -4.16 -9.00 30.03
C GLY A 143 -3.90 -7.82 30.98
N THR A 144 -2.69 -7.66 31.50
CA THR A 144 -2.34 -6.61 32.49
C THR A 144 -1.94 -5.27 31.86
N PHE A 145 -1.54 -5.23 30.59
CA PHE A 145 -1.13 -4.00 29.91
C PHE A 145 -2.32 -3.09 29.62
N ASP A 146 -2.09 -1.77 29.55
CA ASP A 146 -3.09 -0.86 29.03
C ASP A 146 -3.35 -1.09 27.52
N ALA A 147 -4.45 -0.54 27.00
CA ALA A 147 -4.89 -0.80 25.63
C ALA A 147 -3.87 -0.36 24.58
N HIS A 148 -3.25 0.81 24.76
CA HIS A 148 -2.28 1.34 23.79
C HIS A 148 -0.94 0.61 23.86
N GLU A 149 -0.48 0.21 25.06
CA GLU A 149 0.72 -0.62 25.19
C GLU A 149 0.48 -2.01 24.62
N LEU A 150 -0.70 -2.59 24.86
CA LEU A 150 -1.07 -3.89 24.30
C LEU A 150 -1.10 -3.84 22.77
N ALA A 151 -1.63 -2.77 22.16
CA ALA A 151 -1.57 -2.55 20.71
C ALA A 151 -0.13 -2.52 20.21
N ARG A 152 0.76 -1.80 20.90
CA ARG A 152 2.19 -1.77 20.59
C ARG A 152 2.85 -3.14 20.70
N ILE A 153 2.51 -3.93 21.70
CA ILE A 153 3.03 -5.29 21.89
C ILE A 153 2.56 -6.19 20.75
N PHE A 154 1.29 -6.12 20.38
CA PHE A 154 0.74 -6.93 19.28
C PHE A 154 1.40 -6.65 17.94
N ILE A 155 1.88 -5.44 17.70
CA ILE A 155 2.59 -5.06 16.48
C ILE A 155 4.09 -5.40 16.61
N SER A 156 4.75 -4.88 17.63
CA SER A 156 6.20 -4.99 17.78
C SER A 156 6.70 -6.35 18.25
N GLY A 157 5.82 -7.20 18.78
CA GLY A 157 6.18 -8.48 19.39
C GLY A 157 6.86 -8.36 20.75
N SER A 158 7.00 -7.16 21.33
CA SER A 158 7.82 -6.94 22.53
C SER A 158 7.15 -6.07 23.58
N CYS A 159 7.23 -6.47 24.83
CA CYS A 159 6.74 -5.71 26.00
C CYS A 159 7.76 -4.71 26.54
N SER A 160 9.05 -4.86 26.21
CA SER A 160 10.11 -3.91 26.55
C SER A 160 11.21 -3.97 25.48
N ASP A 161 12.22 -3.10 25.57
CA ASP A 161 13.34 -3.13 24.65
C ASP A 161 14.17 -4.41 24.71
N GLN A 162 14.12 -5.11 25.82
CA GLN A 162 14.92 -6.31 26.08
C GLN A 162 14.14 -7.63 25.98
N ARG A 163 12.78 -7.57 25.98
CA ARG A 163 11.96 -8.78 26.00
C ARG A 163 11.00 -8.86 24.84
N MET A 164 11.22 -9.81 23.96
CA MET A 164 10.29 -10.20 22.91
C MET A 164 9.40 -11.35 23.40
N LEU A 165 8.13 -11.30 23.06
CA LEU A 165 7.14 -12.36 23.30
C LEU A 165 6.90 -13.19 22.04
N PHE A 166 6.94 -12.54 20.87
CA PHE A 166 6.78 -13.16 19.57
C PHE A 166 7.49 -12.30 18.48
N ALA A 167 7.51 -12.75 17.24
CA ALA A 167 8.15 -12.05 16.15
C ALA A 167 7.53 -10.66 15.93
N PRO A 168 8.28 -9.63 15.49
CA PRO A 168 7.71 -8.35 15.10
C PRO A 168 6.90 -8.47 13.81
N LEU A 169 6.09 -7.44 13.48
CA LEU A 169 5.41 -7.27 12.20
C LEU A 169 6.04 -6.12 11.39
N PRO A 170 7.25 -6.29 10.84
CA PRO A 170 7.96 -5.20 10.19
C PRO A 170 7.24 -4.71 8.92
N ASN A 171 6.45 -5.56 8.27
CA ASN A 171 5.71 -5.21 7.06
C ASN A 171 4.42 -4.42 7.31
N LEU A 172 4.00 -4.23 8.56
CA LEU A 172 2.80 -3.44 8.85
C LEU A 172 2.94 -1.96 8.45
N ILE A 173 4.18 -1.47 8.27
CA ILE A 173 4.44 -0.16 7.66
C ILE A 173 3.81 -0.04 6.27
N PHE A 174 3.64 -1.16 5.56
CA PHE A 174 3.02 -1.23 4.24
C PHE A 174 1.52 -1.49 4.38
N THR A 175 0.79 -0.47 4.81
CA THR A 175 -0.65 -0.56 5.05
C THR A 175 -1.47 -0.81 3.79
N ARG A 176 -0.90 -0.68 2.60
CA ARG A 176 -1.53 -1.08 1.34
C ARG A 176 -1.91 -2.57 1.36
N ASP A 177 -1.08 -3.39 2.00
CA ASP A 177 -1.24 -4.84 1.98
C ASP A 177 -2.22 -5.40 3.00
N ILE A 178 -2.80 -4.59 3.89
CA ILE A 178 -3.75 -5.09 4.91
C ILE A 178 -5.22 -5.01 4.49
N GLY A 179 -5.52 -4.22 3.45
CA GLY A 179 -6.86 -4.08 2.90
C GLY A 179 -6.91 -3.04 1.78
N ILE A 180 -7.89 -3.12 0.92
CA ILE A 180 -8.07 -2.19 -0.21
C ILE A 180 -9.50 -1.68 -0.24
N VAL A 181 -9.64 -0.37 -0.46
CA VAL A 181 -10.95 0.24 -0.72
C VAL A 181 -11.25 0.20 -2.22
N ILE A 182 -12.39 -0.40 -2.56
CA ILE A 182 -12.92 -0.53 -3.92
C ILE A 182 -14.30 0.12 -3.93
N ASN A 183 -14.40 1.31 -4.49
CA ASN A 183 -15.57 2.19 -4.33
C ASN A 183 -15.89 2.36 -2.82
N ASP A 184 -17.05 1.92 -2.36
CA ASP A 184 -17.50 1.98 -0.96
C ASP A 184 -17.32 0.65 -0.19
N HIS A 185 -16.54 -0.28 -0.71
CA HIS A 185 -16.25 -1.58 -0.11
C HIS A 185 -14.80 -1.67 0.35
N ILE A 186 -14.52 -2.44 1.39
CA ILE A 186 -13.16 -2.83 1.79
C ILE A 186 -12.97 -4.32 1.52
N LEU A 187 -12.02 -4.63 0.63
CA LEU A 187 -11.54 -5.98 0.41
C LEU A 187 -10.44 -6.28 1.42
N LEU A 188 -10.65 -7.30 2.25
CA LEU A 188 -9.69 -7.76 3.24
C LEU A 188 -8.65 -8.68 2.61
N ASN A 189 -7.41 -8.50 2.99
CA ASN A 189 -6.31 -9.27 2.45
C ASN A 189 -6.23 -10.69 2.99
N LYS A 190 -5.63 -11.55 2.17
CA LYS A 190 -5.15 -12.88 2.55
C LYS A 190 -3.68 -12.98 2.20
N PRO A 191 -2.76 -12.69 3.12
CA PRO A 191 -1.34 -12.65 2.83
C PRO A 191 -0.80 -14.01 2.39
N ALA A 192 0.15 -13.99 1.46
CA ALA A 192 0.73 -15.21 0.89
C ALA A 192 1.66 -15.95 1.89
N LYS A 193 2.11 -15.30 2.94
CA LYS A 193 3.10 -15.83 3.88
C LYS A 193 2.58 -15.79 5.32
N ALA A 194 2.83 -16.88 6.04
CA ALA A 194 2.40 -17.05 7.43
C ALA A 194 2.92 -15.95 8.38
N ALA A 195 4.08 -15.36 8.11
CA ALA A 195 4.65 -14.25 8.87
C ALA A 195 3.72 -13.03 8.95
N ARG A 196 2.79 -12.87 8.00
CA ARG A 196 1.81 -11.77 7.95
C ARG A 196 0.42 -12.13 8.50
N THR A 197 0.23 -13.36 9.03
CA THR A 197 -1.09 -13.79 9.53
C THR A 197 -1.59 -12.87 10.66
N ARG A 198 -0.71 -12.47 11.59
CA ARG A 198 -1.09 -11.56 12.67
C ARG A 198 -1.48 -10.18 12.17
N GLU A 199 -0.81 -9.64 11.12
CA GLU A 199 -1.22 -8.38 10.47
C GLU A 199 -2.66 -8.46 9.97
N SER A 200 -3.02 -9.54 9.30
CA SER A 200 -4.38 -9.76 8.79
C SER A 200 -5.40 -9.81 9.92
N ILE A 201 -5.11 -10.51 11.02
CA ILE A 201 -6.01 -10.57 12.18
C ILE A 201 -6.17 -9.19 12.83
N LEU A 202 -5.09 -8.44 13.03
CA LEU A 202 -5.16 -7.08 13.58
C LEU A 202 -6.03 -6.17 12.70
N ALA A 203 -5.81 -6.21 11.37
CA ALA A 203 -6.59 -5.44 10.42
C ALA A 203 -8.07 -5.82 10.43
N GLN A 204 -8.39 -7.13 10.42
CA GLN A 204 -9.77 -7.62 10.52
C GLN A 204 -10.45 -7.10 11.78
N PHE A 205 -9.81 -7.20 12.96
CA PHE A 205 -10.40 -6.70 14.18
C PHE A 205 -10.64 -5.19 14.13
N VAL A 206 -9.72 -4.41 13.57
CA VAL A 206 -9.92 -2.97 13.40
C VAL A 206 -11.13 -2.70 12.49
N PHE A 207 -11.22 -3.32 11.32
CA PHE A 207 -12.32 -3.07 10.39
C PHE A 207 -13.68 -3.56 10.89
N PHE A 208 -13.72 -4.65 11.65
CA PHE A 208 -14.98 -5.19 12.19
C PHE A 208 -15.44 -4.50 13.49
N TYR A 209 -14.53 -4.04 14.34
CA TYR A 209 -14.88 -3.57 15.68
C TYR A 209 -14.75 -2.06 15.87
N HIS A 210 -13.89 -1.37 15.09
CA HIS A 210 -13.73 0.07 15.29
C HIS A 210 -14.95 0.88 14.83
N PRO A 211 -15.43 1.87 15.64
CA PRO A 211 -16.59 2.70 15.32
C PRO A 211 -16.52 3.39 13.97
N MET A 212 -15.33 3.80 13.52
CA MET A 212 -15.08 4.43 12.22
C MET A 212 -15.63 3.61 11.04
N PHE A 213 -15.65 2.28 11.16
CA PHE A 213 -16.04 1.35 10.08
C PHE A 213 -17.43 0.74 10.29
N THR A 214 -18.18 1.15 11.33
CA THR A 214 -19.48 0.56 11.65
C THR A 214 -20.46 0.66 10.50
N HIS A 215 -20.51 1.78 9.80
CA HIS A 215 -21.44 2.06 8.70
C HIS A 215 -21.15 1.24 7.43
N ILE A 216 -19.93 0.69 7.28
CA ILE A 216 -19.52 -0.10 6.11
C ILE A 216 -19.37 -1.59 6.40
N ARG A 217 -19.78 -2.08 7.57
CA ARG A 217 -19.64 -3.53 7.90
C ARG A 217 -20.27 -4.45 6.86
N GLY A 218 -21.38 -4.05 6.24
CA GLY A 218 -22.03 -4.78 5.14
C GLY A 218 -21.22 -4.77 3.83
N ASN A 219 -20.24 -3.87 3.72
CA ASN A 219 -19.39 -3.68 2.55
C ASN A 219 -17.97 -4.23 2.77
N LEU A 220 -17.72 -4.94 3.87
CA LEU A 220 -16.47 -5.70 4.05
C LEU A 220 -16.54 -6.96 3.18
N ILE A 221 -15.51 -7.19 2.40
CA ILE A 221 -15.38 -8.35 1.52
C ILE A 221 -14.25 -9.23 2.03
N GLU A 222 -14.59 -10.46 2.37
CA GLU A 222 -13.63 -11.53 2.66
C GLU A 222 -13.61 -12.51 1.49
N ILE A 223 -12.41 -12.96 1.09
CA ILE A 223 -12.27 -13.94 0.03
C ILE A 223 -12.49 -15.33 0.64
N PRO A 224 -13.44 -16.14 0.12
CA PRO A 224 -13.67 -17.48 0.65
C PRO A 224 -12.46 -18.38 0.38
N GLU A 225 -12.16 -19.25 1.36
CA GLU A 225 -11.18 -20.31 1.14
C GLU A 225 -11.68 -21.34 0.11
N ASN A 226 -10.75 -22.02 -0.52
CA ASN A 226 -11.06 -23.25 -1.25
C ASN A 226 -11.69 -24.27 -0.27
N GLU A 227 -12.80 -24.89 -0.63
CA GLU A 227 -13.50 -25.86 0.22
C GLU A 227 -12.61 -27.00 0.71
N ARG A 228 -11.53 -27.28 -0.01
CA ARG A 228 -10.54 -28.34 0.32
C ARG A 228 -9.24 -27.77 0.88
N HIS A 229 -9.21 -26.50 1.34
CA HIS A 229 -7.97 -25.86 1.78
C HIS A 229 -7.18 -26.67 2.81
N PHE A 230 -7.87 -27.35 3.73
CA PHE A 230 -7.25 -28.21 4.76
C PHE A 230 -6.61 -29.51 4.21
N LEU A 231 -6.84 -29.84 2.95
CA LEU A 231 -6.22 -30.97 2.24
C LEU A 231 -5.07 -30.52 1.34
N LEU A 232 -4.88 -29.21 1.17
CA LEU A 232 -3.83 -28.70 0.31
C LEU A 232 -2.46 -28.88 0.99
N PRO A 233 -1.39 -29.06 0.21
CA PRO A 233 -0.03 -28.98 0.76
C PRO A 233 0.21 -27.58 1.35
N ASP A 234 1.28 -27.46 2.12
CA ASP A 234 1.73 -26.16 2.65
C ASP A 234 1.71 -25.09 1.55
N ASP A 235 1.40 -23.84 1.91
CA ASP A 235 1.13 -22.74 0.99
C ASP A 235 2.12 -22.63 -0.17
N GLU A 236 3.40 -22.90 0.09
CA GLU A 236 4.45 -22.84 -0.95
C GLU A 236 4.38 -23.97 -1.99
N LYS A 237 3.68 -25.06 -1.69
CA LYS A 237 3.54 -26.23 -2.56
C LYS A 237 2.19 -26.28 -3.28
N ALA A 238 1.21 -25.51 -2.84
CA ALA A 238 -0.08 -25.43 -3.49
C ALA A 238 0.02 -24.69 -4.82
N SER A 239 -0.73 -25.15 -5.83
CA SER A 239 -0.79 -24.47 -7.12
C SER A 239 -1.57 -23.15 -7.01
N ASP A 240 -1.33 -22.20 -7.93
CA ASP A 240 -2.03 -20.92 -7.99
C ASP A 240 -3.55 -21.04 -8.11
N TYR A 241 -4.04 -22.15 -8.62
CA TYR A 241 -5.48 -22.43 -8.74
C TYR A 241 -6.10 -22.96 -7.44
N GLN A 242 -5.29 -23.25 -6.45
CA GLN A 242 -5.71 -23.82 -5.17
C GLN A 242 -5.47 -22.86 -4.02
N ARG A 243 -4.39 -22.07 -4.07
CA ARG A 243 -4.05 -21.10 -3.04
C ARG A 243 -5.05 -19.95 -3.05
N CYS A 244 -5.47 -19.51 -1.86
CA CYS A 244 -6.28 -18.31 -1.69
C CYS A 244 -5.44 -17.22 -1.06
N THR A 245 -4.65 -16.49 -1.85
CA THR A 245 -3.78 -15.40 -1.40
C THR A 245 -3.98 -14.16 -2.23
N LEU A 246 -4.03 -12.99 -1.56
CA LEU A 246 -4.14 -11.67 -2.17
C LEU A 246 -3.51 -10.63 -1.28
N GLU A 247 -2.63 -9.80 -1.84
CA GLU A 247 -2.04 -8.64 -1.19
C GLU A 247 -2.39 -7.35 -1.97
N GLY A 248 -2.53 -6.23 -1.24
CA GLY A 248 -3.12 -5.01 -1.80
C GLY A 248 -2.29 -4.28 -2.83
N GLY A 249 -0.97 -4.50 -2.89
CA GLY A 249 -0.13 -3.99 -3.95
C GLY A 249 -0.48 -4.52 -5.34
N ASP A 250 -1.26 -5.61 -5.40
CA ASP A 250 -1.80 -6.19 -6.64
C ASP A 250 -3.19 -5.67 -7.01
N VAL A 251 -3.78 -4.73 -6.26
CA VAL A 251 -5.14 -4.27 -6.52
C VAL A 251 -5.20 -2.76 -6.64
N MET A 252 -5.68 -2.24 -7.78
CA MET A 252 -5.76 -0.80 -8.06
C MET A 252 -7.10 -0.41 -8.67
N MET A 253 -7.79 0.58 -8.06
CA MET A 253 -8.93 1.27 -8.68
C MET A 253 -8.42 2.36 -9.62
N VAL A 254 -8.32 2.06 -10.91
CA VAL A 254 -7.70 2.97 -11.89
C VAL A 254 -8.68 3.98 -12.50
N ALA A 255 -9.96 3.65 -12.50
CA ALA A 255 -11.02 4.54 -12.97
C ALA A 255 -12.37 4.12 -12.34
N PRO A 256 -13.38 4.99 -12.32
CA PRO A 256 -14.71 4.63 -11.84
C PRO A 256 -15.26 3.39 -12.54
N GLY A 257 -15.42 2.31 -11.77
CA GLY A 257 -15.91 1.02 -12.26
C GLY A 257 -14.87 0.11 -12.93
N HIS A 258 -13.57 0.48 -12.97
CA HIS A 258 -12.50 -0.35 -13.51
C HIS A 258 -11.42 -0.66 -12.47
N LEU A 259 -11.27 -1.94 -12.13
CA LEU A 259 -10.30 -2.47 -11.20
C LEU A 259 -9.20 -3.24 -11.93
N LEU A 260 -7.94 -3.05 -11.56
CA LEU A 260 -6.84 -3.94 -11.94
C LEU A 260 -6.55 -4.93 -10.80
N ILE A 261 -6.27 -6.19 -11.16
CA ILE A 261 -5.81 -7.22 -10.23
C ILE A 261 -4.57 -7.88 -10.81
N GLY A 262 -3.45 -7.79 -10.10
CA GLY A 262 -2.22 -8.51 -10.38
C GLY A 262 -2.34 -9.98 -9.97
N CYS A 263 -1.79 -10.89 -10.80
CA CYS A 263 -1.46 -12.25 -10.38
C CYS A 263 0.06 -12.35 -10.35
N SER A 264 0.61 -12.43 -9.16
CA SER A 264 2.03 -12.29 -8.86
C SER A 264 2.57 -13.46 -8.02
N GLU A 265 3.71 -13.29 -7.38
CA GLU A 265 4.18 -14.19 -6.33
C GLU A 265 3.24 -14.18 -5.10
N ARG A 266 2.57 -13.05 -4.85
CA ARG A 266 1.76 -12.80 -3.65
C ARG A 266 0.27 -13.00 -3.85
N THR A 267 -0.24 -12.78 -5.05
CA THR A 267 -1.66 -12.91 -5.37
C THR A 267 -1.89 -14.06 -6.34
N SER A 268 -2.71 -15.02 -5.91
CA SER A 268 -3.02 -16.22 -6.67
C SER A 268 -4.13 -15.98 -7.71
N ILE A 269 -4.11 -16.78 -8.76
CA ILE A 269 -5.16 -16.77 -9.79
C ILE A 269 -6.52 -17.12 -9.17
N TYR A 270 -6.56 -18.06 -8.23
CA TYR A 270 -7.79 -18.43 -7.53
C TYR A 270 -8.40 -17.24 -6.80
N ALA A 271 -7.60 -16.51 -6.00
CA ALA A 271 -8.10 -15.35 -5.27
C ALA A 271 -8.59 -14.24 -6.23
N ALA A 272 -7.85 -13.97 -7.32
CA ALA A 272 -8.27 -12.99 -8.33
C ALA A 272 -9.63 -13.36 -8.96
N GLN A 273 -9.86 -14.63 -9.27
CA GLN A 273 -11.13 -15.11 -9.79
C GLN A 273 -12.28 -14.99 -8.76
N GLN A 274 -12.03 -15.32 -7.49
CA GLN A 274 -13.04 -15.18 -6.45
C GLN A 274 -13.41 -13.70 -6.23
N VAL A 275 -12.42 -12.81 -6.17
CA VAL A 275 -12.65 -11.36 -6.05
C VAL A 275 -13.45 -10.84 -7.24
N MET A 276 -13.09 -11.21 -8.46
CA MET A 276 -13.82 -10.82 -9.67
C MET A 276 -15.30 -11.23 -9.57
N LYS A 277 -15.55 -12.50 -9.20
CA LYS A 277 -16.93 -13.00 -9.05
C LYS A 277 -17.70 -12.19 -7.99
N ILE A 278 -17.14 -12.02 -6.80
CA ILE A 278 -17.78 -11.29 -5.69
C ILE A 278 -18.12 -9.85 -6.10
N LEU A 279 -17.16 -9.14 -6.74
CA LEU A 279 -17.34 -7.74 -7.11
C LEU A 279 -18.37 -7.56 -8.24
N PHE A 280 -18.44 -8.49 -9.20
CA PHE A 280 -19.46 -8.48 -10.24
C PHE A 280 -20.84 -8.84 -9.69
N ASP A 281 -20.95 -9.86 -8.84
CA ASP A 281 -22.20 -10.28 -8.21
C ASP A 281 -22.79 -9.15 -7.34
N LYS A 282 -21.95 -8.44 -6.58
CA LYS A 282 -22.32 -7.28 -5.76
C LYS A 282 -22.50 -5.98 -6.57
N ASN A 283 -22.21 -5.97 -7.86
CA ASN A 283 -22.26 -4.79 -8.72
C ASN A 283 -21.33 -3.64 -8.28
N VAL A 284 -20.21 -3.96 -7.67
CA VAL A 284 -19.24 -2.96 -7.17
C VAL A 284 -18.45 -2.34 -8.32
N VAL A 285 -18.05 -3.13 -9.32
CA VAL A 285 -17.33 -2.68 -10.52
C VAL A 285 -17.97 -3.24 -11.79
N GLN A 286 -17.65 -2.64 -12.94
CA GLN A 286 -18.17 -3.06 -14.25
C GLN A 286 -17.10 -3.77 -15.09
N LYS A 287 -15.82 -3.53 -14.77
CA LYS A 287 -14.68 -4.01 -15.53
C LYS A 287 -13.56 -4.41 -14.58
N ILE A 288 -12.96 -5.56 -14.83
CA ILE A 288 -11.76 -6.02 -14.13
C ILE A 288 -10.72 -6.45 -15.15
N THR A 289 -9.50 -5.94 -15.02
CA THR A 289 -8.37 -6.40 -15.82
C THR A 289 -7.41 -7.19 -14.94
N ILE A 290 -7.19 -8.45 -15.27
CA ILE A 290 -6.23 -9.33 -14.59
C ILE A 290 -4.91 -9.26 -15.34
N ILE A 291 -3.84 -8.93 -14.62
CA ILE A 291 -2.48 -8.81 -15.13
C ILE A 291 -1.62 -9.89 -14.49
N LYS A 292 -1.31 -10.93 -15.25
CA LYS A 292 -0.36 -11.95 -14.80
C LYS A 292 1.06 -11.45 -15.04
N ILE A 293 1.88 -11.40 -14.00
CA ILE A 293 3.27 -10.98 -14.05
C ILE A 293 4.20 -12.15 -13.72
N PRO A 294 5.48 -12.10 -14.17
CA PRO A 294 6.46 -13.13 -13.82
C PRO A 294 6.65 -13.21 -12.30
N LYS A 295 6.66 -14.43 -11.76
CA LYS A 295 6.88 -14.69 -10.34
C LYS A 295 8.35 -14.52 -9.98
N LYS A 296 8.74 -13.28 -9.80
CA LYS A 296 10.07 -12.89 -9.37
C LYS A 296 9.97 -11.97 -8.15
N ARG A 297 10.91 -12.08 -7.24
CA ARG A 297 10.98 -11.21 -6.07
C ARG A 297 11.08 -9.72 -6.44
N ASP A 298 11.68 -9.41 -7.58
CA ASP A 298 11.78 -8.04 -8.09
C ASP A 298 10.42 -7.46 -8.46
N TYR A 299 9.48 -8.32 -8.86
CA TYR A 299 8.11 -7.98 -9.25
C TYR A 299 7.10 -8.53 -8.24
N MET A 300 7.22 -8.06 -7.01
CA MET A 300 6.41 -8.56 -5.89
C MET A 300 4.92 -8.36 -6.14
N HIS A 301 4.55 -7.15 -6.60
CA HIS A 301 3.19 -6.71 -6.92
C HIS A 301 3.17 -5.86 -8.18
N ILE A 302 2.00 -5.63 -8.79
CA ILE A 302 1.88 -4.76 -9.97
C ILE A 302 2.22 -3.29 -9.65
N ASP A 303 2.02 -2.81 -8.43
CA ASP A 303 2.36 -1.45 -8.01
C ASP A 303 3.87 -1.19 -7.90
N THR A 304 4.70 -2.25 -7.90
CA THR A 304 6.15 -2.13 -8.04
C THR A 304 6.60 -1.99 -9.50
N ILE A 305 5.69 -2.26 -10.46
CA ILE A 305 5.94 -2.23 -11.89
C ILE A 305 5.42 -0.94 -12.50
N PHE A 306 4.26 -0.49 -12.07
CA PHE A 306 3.65 0.77 -12.53
C PHE A 306 2.70 1.37 -11.51
N THR A 307 2.57 2.70 -11.51
CA THR A 307 1.50 3.43 -10.83
C THR A 307 1.02 4.62 -11.67
N GLN A 308 -0.19 5.09 -11.36
CA GLN A 308 -0.77 6.25 -12.02
C GLN A 308 -0.30 7.54 -11.34
N VAL A 309 0.23 8.46 -12.13
CA VAL A 309 0.72 9.78 -11.68
C VAL A 309 -0.34 10.87 -11.92
N LYS A 310 -0.99 10.80 -13.09
CA LYS A 310 -2.01 11.72 -13.55
C LYS A 310 -2.96 10.97 -14.47
N LYS A 311 -4.13 11.52 -14.79
CA LYS A 311 -5.07 10.87 -15.72
C LYS A 311 -4.41 10.46 -17.04
N ASP A 312 -3.45 11.26 -17.52
CA ASP A 312 -2.71 11.08 -18.78
C ASP A 312 -1.25 10.68 -18.60
N VAL A 313 -0.77 10.42 -17.37
CA VAL A 313 0.64 10.11 -17.09
C VAL A 313 0.76 8.87 -16.19
N TRP A 314 1.60 7.93 -16.62
CA TRP A 314 1.93 6.72 -15.87
C TRP A 314 3.43 6.60 -15.71
N VAL A 315 3.86 6.10 -14.53
CA VAL A 315 5.24 5.65 -14.33
C VAL A 315 5.27 4.13 -14.42
N LEU A 316 6.25 3.56 -15.13
CA LEU A 316 6.32 2.10 -15.33
C LEU A 316 7.75 1.60 -15.59
N LEU A 317 7.93 0.30 -15.38
CA LEU A 317 9.17 -0.41 -15.71
C LEU A 317 9.23 -0.74 -17.19
N GLY A 318 10.23 -0.18 -17.90
CA GLY A 318 10.37 -0.31 -19.35
C GLY A 318 10.62 -1.74 -19.85
N SER A 319 11.24 -2.61 -19.04
CA SER A 319 11.52 -4.01 -19.44
C SER A 319 10.26 -4.88 -19.57
N LEU A 320 9.15 -4.51 -18.94
CA LEU A 320 7.84 -5.15 -19.09
C LEU A 320 6.87 -4.37 -19.99
N ALA A 321 7.35 -3.32 -20.61
CA ALA A 321 6.65 -2.46 -21.52
C ALA A 321 6.96 -2.83 -22.99
N ARG A 322 6.24 -2.19 -23.96
CA ARG A 322 6.47 -2.39 -25.40
C ARG A 322 7.94 -2.21 -25.81
N LEU A 323 8.63 -1.24 -25.21
CA LEU A 323 10.05 -1.00 -25.48
C LEU A 323 10.93 -2.20 -25.11
N GLY A 324 10.59 -2.89 -24.02
CA GLY A 324 11.28 -4.13 -23.65
C GLY A 324 11.06 -5.25 -24.64
N ASP A 325 9.86 -5.37 -25.22
CA ASP A 325 9.55 -6.35 -26.26
C ASP A 325 10.27 -6.07 -27.56
N GLU A 326 10.36 -4.80 -27.97
CA GLU A 326 11.11 -4.39 -29.16
C GLU A 326 12.63 -4.60 -29.00
N ALA A 327 13.18 -4.28 -27.83
CA ALA A 327 14.59 -4.52 -27.54
C ALA A 327 14.92 -6.01 -27.58
N ARG A 328 14.04 -6.87 -27.03
CA ARG A 328 14.20 -8.32 -27.06
C ARG A 328 14.08 -8.90 -28.45
N LYS A 329 13.18 -8.43 -29.28
CA LYS A 329 13.04 -8.86 -30.70
C LYS A 329 14.27 -8.52 -31.53
N LYS A 330 15.02 -7.49 -31.17
CA LYS A 330 16.27 -7.04 -31.86
C LYS A 330 17.53 -7.74 -31.35
N ASP A 331 17.50 -8.38 -30.20
CA ASP A 331 18.67 -9.02 -29.60
C ASP A 331 18.87 -10.44 -30.15
N VAL A 332 19.93 -10.64 -30.93
CA VAL A 332 20.28 -11.95 -31.50
C VAL A 332 20.56 -12.99 -30.40
N LEU A 333 21.06 -12.58 -29.24
CA LEU A 333 21.32 -13.47 -28.09
C LEU A 333 20.00 -13.98 -27.48
N HIS A 334 18.92 -13.25 -27.64
CA HIS A 334 17.59 -13.70 -27.19
C HIS A 334 17.07 -14.94 -27.93
N PHE A 335 17.55 -15.19 -29.16
CA PHE A 335 17.27 -16.43 -29.88
C PHE A 335 17.79 -17.67 -29.15
N PHE A 336 18.83 -17.52 -28.33
CA PHE A 336 19.44 -18.59 -27.53
C PHE A 336 18.99 -18.60 -26.06
N ALA A 337 18.18 -17.62 -25.64
CA ALA A 337 17.64 -17.60 -24.29
C ALA A 337 16.50 -18.66 -24.15
N PRO A 338 16.36 -19.31 -22.98
CA PRO A 338 15.24 -20.22 -22.76
C PRO A 338 13.91 -19.50 -23.04
N ALA A 339 13.06 -20.13 -23.84
CA ALA A 339 11.77 -19.57 -24.32
C ALA A 339 10.77 -19.21 -23.20
N ASP A 340 11.10 -19.46 -21.93
CA ASP A 340 10.15 -19.47 -20.82
C ASP A 340 10.00 -18.13 -20.07
N ALA A 341 10.93 -17.19 -20.25
CA ALA A 341 10.92 -15.96 -19.46
C ALA A 341 9.77 -14.98 -19.77
N ASN A 342 9.13 -15.08 -20.94
CA ASN A 342 8.06 -14.17 -21.40
C ASN A 342 6.67 -14.80 -21.55
N LYS A 343 6.54 -16.11 -21.40
CA LYS A 343 5.22 -16.78 -21.45
C LYS A 343 4.33 -16.46 -20.24
N GLU A 344 4.89 -15.79 -19.22
CA GLU A 344 4.17 -15.53 -17.99
C GLU A 344 3.46 -14.17 -17.95
N PHE A 345 3.85 -13.18 -18.75
CA PHE A 345 3.16 -11.89 -18.79
C PHE A 345 1.92 -11.98 -19.69
N LYS A 346 0.75 -11.73 -19.09
CA LYS A 346 -0.52 -11.78 -19.80
C LYS A 346 -1.53 -10.80 -19.20
N ILE A 347 -2.29 -10.12 -20.06
CA ILE A 347 -3.31 -9.15 -19.67
C ILE A 347 -4.67 -9.61 -20.23
N LEU A 348 -5.63 -9.85 -19.34
CA LEU A 348 -7.00 -10.24 -19.70
C LEU A 348 -8.00 -9.26 -19.06
N GLN A 349 -8.82 -8.64 -19.88
CA GLN A 349 -9.89 -7.75 -19.43
C GLN A 349 -11.24 -8.44 -19.47
N PHE A 350 -11.95 -8.38 -18.37
CA PHE A 350 -13.28 -8.94 -18.16
C PHE A 350 -14.31 -7.82 -17.98
N GLU A 351 -15.46 -7.96 -18.62
CA GLU A 351 -16.61 -7.09 -18.44
C GLU A 351 -17.75 -7.86 -17.75
N LYS A 352 -18.44 -7.22 -16.84
CA LYS A 352 -19.58 -7.79 -16.14
C LYS A 352 -20.65 -8.26 -17.15
N GLY A 353 -21.10 -9.52 -16.99
CA GLY A 353 -22.04 -10.17 -17.90
C GLY A 353 -21.45 -10.76 -19.17
N LYS A 354 -20.10 -10.64 -19.35
CA LYS A 354 -19.34 -11.23 -20.47
C LYS A 354 -18.08 -11.94 -20.01
N GLU A 355 -18.08 -12.49 -18.80
CA GLU A 355 -16.90 -13.04 -18.15
C GLU A 355 -16.28 -14.23 -18.91
N GLN A 356 -17.08 -14.90 -19.75
CA GLN A 356 -16.62 -16.02 -20.60
C GLN A 356 -15.93 -15.57 -21.89
N GLN A 357 -15.88 -14.27 -22.16
CA GLN A 357 -15.31 -13.70 -23.38
C GLN A 357 -14.30 -12.58 -23.03
N PRO A 358 -13.21 -12.91 -22.30
CA PRO A 358 -12.22 -11.89 -21.93
C PRO A 358 -11.52 -11.35 -23.17
N ILE A 359 -11.17 -10.07 -23.12
CA ILE A 359 -10.38 -9.40 -24.14
C ILE A 359 -8.90 -9.50 -23.73
N GLU A 360 -8.07 -10.10 -24.58
CA GLU A 360 -6.63 -10.10 -24.41
C GLU A 360 -6.03 -8.78 -24.88
N ILE A 361 -5.18 -8.15 -24.04
CA ILE A 361 -4.50 -6.91 -24.35
C ILE A 361 -3.02 -7.21 -24.54
N GLU A 362 -2.43 -6.70 -25.63
CA GLU A 362 -1.11 -7.11 -26.10
C GLU A 362 0.03 -6.70 -25.15
N ASN A 363 -0.03 -5.47 -24.62
CA ASN A 363 1.03 -4.93 -23.75
C ASN A 363 0.49 -3.93 -22.73
N LEU A 364 1.35 -3.52 -21.80
CA LEU A 364 0.99 -2.66 -20.69
C LEU A 364 0.60 -1.24 -21.16
N GLU A 365 1.34 -0.65 -22.10
CA GLU A 365 1.03 0.70 -22.59
C GLU A 365 -0.32 0.77 -23.30
N ASP A 366 -0.73 -0.28 -24.02
CA ASP A 366 -2.04 -0.34 -24.66
C ASP A 366 -3.15 -0.39 -23.61
N LEU A 367 -2.97 -1.16 -22.53
CA LEU A 367 -3.88 -1.16 -21.38
C LEU A 367 -3.99 0.22 -20.75
N LEU A 368 -2.86 0.82 -20.38
CA LEU A 368 -2.83 2.11 -19.68
C LEU A 368 -3.35 3.25 -20.55
N THR A 369 -3.07 3.18 -21.86
CA THR A 369 -3.66 4.11 -22.86
C THR A 369 -5.18 3.95 -22.94
N ALA A 370 -5.67 2.71 -22.97
CA ALA A 370 -7.11 2.44 -23.00
C ALA A 370 -7.81 2.96 -21.73
N ILE A 371 -7.22 2.76 -20.56
CA ILE A 371 -7.72 3.29 -19.29
C ILE A 371 -7.81 4.82 -19.35
N SER A 372 -6.69 5.48 -19.69
CA SER A 372 -6.65 6.96 -19.75
C SER A 372 -7.68 7.52 -20.72
N ARG A 373 -7.77 6.97 -21.93
CA ARG A 373 -8.66 7.50 -22.99
C ARG A 373 -10.13 7.12 -22.81
N LYS A 374 -10.41 5.82 -22.56
CA LYS A 374 -11.79 5.30 -22.54
C LYS A 374 -12.46 5.44 -21.20
N ASP A 375 -11.70 5.18 -20.10
CA ASP A 375 -12.28 5.16 -18.77
C ASP A 375 -12.18 6.51 -18.06
N LEU A 376 -11.07 7.27 -18.29
CA LEU A 376 -10.83 8.59 -17.70
C LEU A 376 -11.10 9.77 -18.63
N GLY A 377 -11.43 9.53 -19.90
CA GLY A 377 -11.85 10.58 -20.84
C GLY A 377 -10.72 11.47 -21.39
N VAL A 378 -9.46 11.06 -21.28
CA VAL A 378 -8.32 11.83 -21.78
C VAL A 378 -8.37 11.95 -23.30
N LYS A 379 -8.40 13.19 -23.81
CA LYS A 379 -8.43 13.49 -25.27
C LYS A 379 -7.03 13.67 -25.87
N GLY A 380 -6.03 13.98 -25.04
CA GLY A 380 -4.64 14.20 -25.43
C GLY A 380 -3.79 12.94 -25.51
N PRO A 381 -2.47 13.08 -25.75
CA PRO A 381 -1.53 11.97 -25.67
C PRO A 381 -1.42 11.42 -24.24
N VAL A 382 -1.30 10.11 -24.11
CA VAL A 382 -0.96 9.46 -22.85
C VAL A 382 0.55 9.34 -22.79
N ARG A 383 1.14 9.74 -21.66
CA ARG A 383 2.58 9.82 -21.46
C ARG A 383 3.05 8.75 -20.49
N PHE A 384 4.22 8.21 -20.79
CA PHE A 384 4.85 7.17 -19.99
C PHE A 384 6.21 7.63 -19.50
N ILE A 385 6.41 7.59 -18.19
CA ILE A 385 7.68 7.87 -17.53
C ILE A 385 8.29 6.53 -17.13
N TYR A 386 9.45 6.21 -17.68
CA TYR A 386 10.06 4.92 -17.41
C TYR A 386 11.04 4.99 -16.25
N SER A 387 10.98 3.99 -15.36
CA SER A 387 11.95 3.77 -14.30
C SER A 387 13.38 3.87 -14.85
N GLY A 388 14.25 4.61 -14.16
CA GLY A 388 15.64 4.80 -14.56
C GLY A 388 15.83 5.45 -15.93
N GLY A 389 14.80 6.16 -16.45
CA GLY A 389 14.83 6.73 -17.81
C GLY A 389 14.89 5.67 -18.91
N ASN A 390 14.58 4.42 -18.62
CA ASN A 390 14.77 3.24 -19.47
C ASN A 390 16.24 3.01 -19.90
N GLU A 391 17.18 3.51 -19.13
CA GLU A 391 18.62 3.33 -19.37
C GLU A 391 19.14 2.11 -18.57
N PHE A 392 19.91 1.21 -19.22
CA PHE A 392 20.58 0.12 -18.52
C PHE A 392 21.77 0.65 -17.71
N PRO A 393 21.99 0.25 -16.45
CA PRO A 393 21.17 -0.69 -15.62
C PRO A 393 20.11 0.02 -14.77
N TYR A 394 19.87 1.31 -14.96
CA TYR A 394 19.10 2.15 -14.05
C TYR A 394 17.61 1.78 -14.00
N GLY A 395 17.03 1.27 -15.09
CA GLY A 395 15.64 0.86 -15.13
C GLY A 395 15.27 -0.12 -13.99
N GLU A 396 15.99 -1.22 -13.93
CA GLU A 396 15.81 -2.26 -12.91
C GLU A 396 16.35 -1.84 -11.53
N ARG A 397 17.49 -1.13 -11.51
CA ARG A 397 18.07 -0.62 -10.27
C ARG A 397 17.13 0.32 -9.52
N GLU A 398 16.49 1.26 -10.21
CA GLU A 398 15.60 2.22 -9.58
C GLU A 398 14.21 1.64 -9.34
N GLN A 399 13.76 0.66 -10.15
CA GLN A 399 12.58 -0.13 -9.84
C GLN A 399 12.78 -0.90 -8.51
N TRP A 400 13.96 -1.47 -8.28
CA TRP A 400 14.30 -2.11 -7.01
C TRP A 400 14.18 -1.16 -5.81
N THR A 401 14.36 0.13 -6.03
CA THR A 401 14.21 1.18 -5.01
C THR A 401 12.90 1.97 -5.17
N ASP A 402 11.86 1.28 -5.66
CA ASP A 402 10.47 1.72 -5.66
C ASP A 402 10.17 2.98 -6.51
N SER A 403 10.91 3.19 -7.61
CA SER A 403 10.68 4.32 -8.52
C SER A 403 9.30 4.32 -9.19
N CYS A 404 8.67 3.13 -9.32
CA CYS A 404 7.32 2.99 -9.86
C CYS A 404 6.23 3.00 -8.78
N ASN A 405 6.57 2.96 -7.49
CA ASN A 405 5.64 2.83 -6.38
C ASN A 405 5.30 4.19 -5.76
N LEU A 406 4.59 5.03 -6.51
CA LEU A 406 4.31 6.43 -6.16
C LEU A 406 2.90 6.61 -5.62
N LEU A 407 2.76 7.35 -4.52
CA LEU A 407 1.47 7.78 -4.00
C LEU A 407 1.04 9.10 -4.67
N ALA A 408 -0.04 9.09 -5.42
CA ALA A 408 -0.67 10.33 -5.86
C ALA A 408 -1.51 10.92 -4.72
N LEU A 409 -1.18 12.14 -4.31
CA LEU A 409 -2.00 12.93 -3.39
C LEU A 409 -3.21 13.52 -4.11
N ARG A 410 -3.06 13.81 -5.39
CA ARG A 410 -4.07 14.19 -6.37
C ARG A 410 -3.49 14.11 -7.78
N ASP A 411 -4.28 14.39 -8.78
CA ASP A 411 -3.90 14.36 -10.18
C ASP A 411 -2.65 15.22 -10.44
N GLY A 412 -1.53 14.57 -10.82
CA GLY A 412 -0.25 15.22 -11.10
C GLY A 412 0.58 15.66 -9.87
N VAL A 413 0.20 15.33 -8.63
CA VAL A 413 1.01 15.59 -7.44
C VAL A 413 1.31 14.28 -6.73
N VAL A 414 2.56 13.84 -6.76
CA VAL A 414 2.98 12.53 -6.27
C VAL A 414 4.11 12.61 -5.26
N ILE A 415 4.15 11.61 -4.38
CA ILE A 415 5.26 11.38 -3.45
C ILE A 415 6.05 10.16 -3.92
N GLY A 416 7.38 10.23 -3.88
CA GLY A 416 8.29 9.12 -4.14
C GLY A 416 9.65 9.34 -3.52
N TYR A 417 10.57 8.41 -3.71
CA TYR A 417 11.88 8.41 -3.08
C TYR A 417 12.90 9.31 -3.81
N ASP A 418 13.80 9.93 -3.03
CA ASP A 418 14.82 10.87 -3.53
C ASP A 418 16.01 10.19 -4.21
N ARG A 419 16.20 8.88 -4.03
CA ARG A 419 17.34 8.13 -4.54
C ARG A 419 17.22 7.62 -5.99
N ASN A 420 16.09 7.87 -6.64
CA ASN A 420 15.79 7.42 -8.01
C ASN A 420 16.13 8.52 -9.02
N ASP A 421 17.41 8.90 -9.11
CA ASP A 421 17.86 10.09 -9.84
C ASP A 421 17.46 10.11 -11.31
N LYS A 422 17.58 8.98 -12.02
CA LYS A 422 17.27 8.89 -13.45
C LYS A 422 15.75 8.96 -13.70
N THR A 423 14.95 8.38 -12.81
CA THR A 423 13.50 8.52 -12.87
C THR A 423 13.08 9.97 -12.60
N LEU A 424 13.72 10.65 -11.63
CA LEU A 424 13.48 12.08 -11.37
C LEU A 424 13.88 12.96 -12.56
N GLU A 425 14.98 12.64 -13.27
CA GLU A 425 15.34 13.31 -14.52
C GLU A 425 14.26 13.10 -15.60
N ALA A 426 13.70 11.88 -15.70
CA ALA A 426 12.62 11.59 -16.65
C ALA A 426 11.34 12.39 -16.29
N PHE A 427 10.97 12.50 -15.01
CA PHE A 427 9.87 13.37 -14.57
C PHE A 427 10.09 14.84 -14.94
N LYS A 428 11.32 15.37 -14.77
CA LYS A 428 11.66 16.75 -15.17
C LYS A 428 11.49 16.98 -16.66
N LYS A 429 11.91 16.01 -17.50
CA LYS A 429 11.74 16.07 -18.96
C LYS A 429 10.27 16.13 -19.37
N GLU A 430 9.39 15.47 -18.59
CA GLU A 430 7.94 15.50 -18.79
C GLU A 430 7.26 16.72 -18.14
N GLY A 431 8.02 17.69 -17.64
CA GLY A 431 7.53 18.96 -17.14
C GLY A 431 7.17 19.00 -15.66
N PHE A 432 7.46 17.94 -14.90
CA PHE A 432 7.22 17.94 -13.45
C PHE A 432 8.24 18.75 -12.69
N LYS A 433 7.78 19.49 -11.69
CA LYS A 433 8.62 20.17 -10.70
C LYS A 433 9.03 19.16 -9.63
N ILE A 434 10.33 19.09 -9.33
CA ILE A 434 10.85 18.24 -8.26
C ILE A 434 11.14 19.10 -7.03
N ILE A 435 10.55 18.74 -5.90
CA ILE A 435 10.76 19.43 -4.63
C ILE A 435 10.94 18.42 -3.49
N SER A 436 11.93 18.63 -2.62
CA SER A 436 12.10 17.78 -1.45
C SER A 436 11.02 18.03 -0.40
N ALA A 437 10.62 16.97 0.30
CA ALA A 437 9.67 17.04 1.42
C ALA A 437 10.02 18.13 2.42
N ARG A 438 11.30 18.19 2.80
CA ARG A 438 11.79 19.20 3.74
C ARG A 438 11.53 20.64 3.24
N LYS A 439 11.95 20.94 2.00
CA LYS A 439 11.78 22.27 1.42
C LYS A 439 10.30 22.63 1.23
N LEU A 440 9.47 21.65 0.89
CA LEU A 440 8.04 21.87 0.73
C LEU A 440 7.36 22.18 2.08
N LEU A 441 7.72 21.45 3.14
CA LEU A 441 7.22 21.71 4.49
C LEU A 441 7.64 23.09 5.02
N GLU A 442 8.89 23.52 4.74
CA GLU A 442 9.35 24.88 5.05
C GLU A 442 8.48 25.94 4.33
N LYS A 443 8.13 25.72 3.06
CA LYS A 443 7.25 26.62 2.31
C LYS A 443 5.81 26.65 2.82
N PHE A 444 5.26 25.51 3.21
CA PHE A 444 3.93 25.45 3.81
C PHE A 444 3.87 26.14 5.18
N GLU A 445 4.95 26.07 5.97
CA GLU A 445 4.99 26.64 7.32
C GLU A 445 5.28 28.15 7.32
N TYR A 446 6.21 28.61 6.46
CA TYR A 446 6.76 29.97 6.53
C TYR A 446 6.48 30.84 5.30
N GLU A 447 6.01 30.25 4.20
CA GLU A 447 5.62 30.98 2.98
C GLU A 447 4.12 30.81 2.74
N ASP A 448 3.53 31.67 1.91
CA ASP A 448 2.10 31.58 1.56
C ASP A 448 1.85 30.54 0.44
N LEU A 449 2.37 29.34 0.64
CA LEU A 449 2.15 28.21 -0.25
C LEU A 449 1.16 27.24 0.40
N SER A 450 0.11 26.88 -0.33
CA SER A 450 -0.82 25.84 0.10
C SER A 450 -0.73 24.59 -0.80
N PRO A 451 -1.13 23.41 -0.29
CA PRO A 451 -1.16 22.19 -1.10
C PRO A 451 -1.96 22.34 -2.40
N GLU A 452 -3.03 23.12 -2.41
CA GLU A 452 -3.91 23.34 -3.57
C GLU A 452 -3.20 24.06 -4.73
N ASN A 453 -2.14 24.81 -4.45
CA ASN A 453 -1.36 25.53 -5.45
C ASN A 453 -0.37 24.63 -6.24
N LEU A 454 -0.17 23.40 -5.80
CA LEU A 454 0.77 22.49 -6.46
C LEU A 454 0.13 21.87 -7.71
N THR A 455 0.89 21.86 -8.80
CA THR A 455 0.53 21.19 -10.07
C THR A 455 1.77 20.53 -10.65
N ASP A 456 1.60 19.38 -11.28
CA ASP A 456 2.69 18.62 -11.92
C ASP A 456 3.95 18.62 -11.07
N THR A 457 3.82 18.09 -9.83
CA THR A 457 4.86 18.14 -8.80
C THR A 457 5.19 16.74 -8.29
N PHE A 458 6.47 16.41 -8.31
CA PHE A 458 7.02 15.23 -7.64
C PHE A 458 7.67 15.66 -6.31
N ILE A 459 7.17 15.16 -5.21
CA ILE A 459 7.68 15.42 -3.86
C ILE A 459 8.62 14.28 -3.48
N THR A 460 9.90 14.59 -3.25
CA THR A 460 10.88 13.56 -2.88
C THR A 460 10.98 13.38 -1.38
N LEU A 461 10.86 12.12 -0.92
CA LEU A 461 11.14 11.71 0.46
C LEU A 461 12.58 11.24 0.59
N PRO A 462 13.30 11.64 1.66
CA PRO A 462 14.53 10.97 2.05
C PRO A 462 14.25 9.47 2.29
N SER A 463 15.11 8.60 1.79
CA SER A 463 14.78 7.18 1.69
C SER A 463 15.95 6.21 1.87
N ALA A 464 17.02 6.65 2.56
CA ALA A 464 18.19 5.81 2.78
C ALA A 464 17.86 4.50 3.52
N GLU A 465 16.97 4.58 4.50
CA GLU A 465 16.51 3.43 5.29
C GLU A 465 15.15 2.89 4.80
N LEU A 466 14.20 3.75 4.41
CA LEU A 466 12.88 3.33 3.91
C LEU A 466 12.98 2.41 2.68
N SER A 467 13.82 2.76 1.71
CA SER A 467 13.97 1.95 0.50
C SER A 467 14.62 0.58 0.75
N ARG A 468 15.28 0.38 1.89
CA ARG A 468 15.83 -0.93 2.29
C ARG A 468 14.73 -1.89 2.73
N ALA A 469 13.58 -1.35 3.18
CA ALA A 469 12.41 -2.14 3.54
C ALA A 469 11.64 -2.73 2.34
N ARG A 470 11.91 -2.24 1.10
CA ARG A 470 11.24 -2.66 -0.14
C ARG A 470 9.73 -2.37 -0.13
N GLY A 471 9.41 -1.12 -0.36
CA GLY A 471 8.06 -0.59 -0.53
C GLY A 471 8.11 0.92 -0.54
N GLY A 472 7.50 1.55 -1.54
CA GLY A 472 7.47 3.00 -1.70
C GLY A 472 6.32 3.66 -0.96
N SER A 473 6.08 4.91 -1.30
CA SER A 473 5.00 5.71 -0.69
C SER A 473 3.60 5.16 -0.98
N HIS A 474 3.39 4.47 -2.11
CA HIS A 474 2.15 3.78 -2.42
C HIS A 474 1.89 2.62 -1.46
N CYS A 475 2.89 1.77 -1.25
CA CYS A 475 2.81 0.65 -0.29
C CYS A 475 2.57 1.12 1.15
N MET A 476 3.16 2.24 1.56
CA MET A 476 3.00 2.80 2.91
C MET A 476 1.64 3.44 3.18
N SER A 477 0.68 3.29 2.28
CA SER A 477 -0.62 3.94 2.37
C SER A 477 -1.77 3.03 1.96
N MET A 478 -2.86 3.04 2.72
CA MET A 478 -4.15 2.51 2.31
C MET A 478 -5.14 3.68 2.22
N PRO A 479 -5.39 4.24 1.02
CA PRO A 479 -6.42 5.27 0.85
C PRO A 479 -7.78 4.76 1.32
N LEU A 480 -8.43 5.54 2.18
CA LEU A 480 -9.78 5.27 2.67
C LEU A 480 -10.82 6.12 1.95
N LEU A 481 -10.44 7.33 1.56
CA LEU A 481 -11.31 8.24 0.82
C LEU A 481 -10.51 9.04 -0.19
N ARG A 482 -10.97 9.03 -1.42
CA ARG A 482 -10.55 9.93 -2.50
C ARG A 482 -11.75 10.61 -3.12
N GLU A 483 -11.55 11.84 -3.57
CA GLU A 483 -12.54 12.55 -4.37
C GLU A 483 -12.82 11.77 -5.65
N ALA A 484 -14.09 11.61 -6.00
CA ALA A 484 -14.48 10.95 -7.23
C ALA A 484 -14.04 11.78 -8.45
N LEU A 485 -13.41 11.12 -9.42
CA LEU A 485 -13.08 11.78 -10.68
C LEU A 485 -14.39 12.04 -11.48
N ILE A 486 -14.68 13.31 -11.74
CA ILE A 486 -15.78 13.68 -12.62
C ILE A 486 -15.36 13.33 -14.06
N ARG A 487 -16.16 12.53 -14.75
CA ARG A 487 -15.98 12.37 -16.20
C ARG A 487 -16.26 13.72 -16.86
N GLU A 488 -15.27 14.27 -17.55
CA GLU A 488 -15.52 15.40 -18.46
C GLU A 488 -16.46 14.91 -19.57
N SER A 489 -17.64 15.48 -19.60
CA SER A 489 -18.71 15.16 -20.56
C SER A 489 -18.33 15.53 -22.01
#